data_62d14e49704abb024fcd75965d86a656
#
_entry.id   62d14e49704abb024fcd75965d86a656
#
_cell.length_a   1.000
_cell.length_b   1.000
_cell.length_c   1.000
_cell.angle_alpha   90.00
_cell.angle_beta   90.00
_cell.angle_gamma   90.00
#
_symmetry.space_group_name_H-M   'P 1'
#
loop_
_entity.id
_entity.type
_entity.pdbx_description
1 polymer ?
#
loop_
_entity_poly.entity_id
_entity_poly.type
_entity_poly.pdbx_seq_one_letter_code
_entity_poly.pdbx_strand_id
1 'polypeptide(L)'
;WTTVQIALPGRTLSARVWRCQVGRTDLFLLDTDYEANLDEDRQITHYLYGGDWENRLKQELLLGLGGIRALRAMGIKQEVYHCNEGHAAFIGIERIRDLVNHRKLSFSEALEVVRSSSLFTTHTPVPAGHDAFPESMIRQYMSHYPDVLGITWEQYINLGKTNPNDPNEKFSMSVLACNLSQEVNGVSWLHGEVSKEILGNMWPGYFKNELHIGYVTNGVHLPTWIASSLRRLYARYFGDGFEGHVYDIPAWQKVHDIPDAELWDCLLYTSPSPRD
;
A
#
# COMPACT_ATOMS: atom_id res chain seq x y z
N TRP A 1 -4.88 -22.49 -5.53
CA TRP A 1 -4.08 -22.31 -6.74
C TRP A 1 -2.63 -22.77 -6.54
N THR A 2 -1.92 -22.20 -5.61
CA THR A 2 -0.57 -22.60 -5.20
C THR A 2 -0.35 -22.29 -3.72
N THR A 3 0.77 -22.71 -3.16
CA THR A 3 1.18 -22.41 -1.79
C THR A 3 2.54 -21.75 -1.82
N VAL A 4 2.72 -20.75 -0.98
CA VAL A 4 3.99 -20.03 -0.78
C VAL A 4 4.40 -20.07 0.68
N GLN A 5 5.69 -19.89 0.93
CA GLN A 5 6.26 -19.95 2.27
C GLN A 5 7.15 -18.75 2.54
N ILE A 6 7.09 -18.25 3.78
CA ILE A 6 8.03 -17.28 4.32
C ILE A 6 8.63 -17.82 5.62
N ALA A 7 9.83 -17.35 5.96
CA ALA A 7 10.46 -17.69 7.23
C ALA A 7 9.89 -16.78 8.33
N LEU A 8 9.51 -17.37 9.45
CA LEU A 8 9.29 -16.71 10.73
C LEU A 8 10.34 -17.20 11.74
N PRO A 9 10.52 -16.53 12.90
CA PRO A 9 11.45 -16.99 13.92
C PRO A 9 11.18 -18.43 14.33
N GLY A 10 12.15 -19.31 14.05
CA GLY A 10 12.11 -20.73 14.41
C GLY A 10 11.12 -21.63 13.62
N ARG A 11 10.41 -21.07 12.62
CA ARG A 11 9.41 -21.82 11.84
C ARG A 11 9.19 -21.25 10.44
N THR A 12 8.45 -22.02 9.64
CA THR A 12 8.00 -21.59 8.30
C THR A 12 6.50 -21.31 8.35
N LEU A 13 6.09 -20.16 7.83
CA LEU A 13 4.70 -19.83 7.59
C LEU A 13 4.35 -20.21 6.14
N SER A 14 3.31 -21.00 5.96
CA SER A 14 2.75 -21.36 4.66
C SER A 14 1.47 -20.56 4.39
N ALA A 15 1.28 -20.09 3.17
CA ALA A 15 0.04 -19.45 2.75
C ALA A 15 -0.47 -20.06 1.44
N ARG A 16 -1.76 -20.35 1.38
CA ARG A 16 -2.46 -20.69 0.14
C ARG A 16 -2.68 -19.41 -0.65
N VAL A 17 -2.59 -19.53 -1.96
CA VAL A 17 -2.90 -18.42 -2.88
C VAL A 17 -4.25 -18.72 -3.53
N TRP A 18 -5.25 -17.93 -3.21
CA TRP A 18 -6.55 -17.97 -3.83
C TRP A 18 -6.61 -16.99 -4.99
N ARG A 19 -7.24 -17.39 -6.09
CA ARG A 19 -7.57 -16.48 -7.19
C ARG A 19 -9.02 -16.08 -7.10
N CYS A 20 -9.29 -14.80 -7.03
CA CYS A 20 -10.63 -14.21 -7.09
C CYS A 20 -10.70 -13.31 -8.33
N GLN A 21 -11.58 -13.63 -9.27
CA GLN A 21 -11.77 -12.83 -10.47
C GLN A 21 -12.84 -11.77 -10.23
N VAL A 22 -12.46 -10.50 -10.38
CA VAL A 22 -13.37 -9.34 -10.25
C VAL A 22 -13.43 -8.63 -11.62
N GLY A 23 -14.48 -8.88 -12.36
CA GLY A 23 -14.56 -8.44 -13.75
C GLY A 23 -13.43 -9.05 -14.58
N ARG A 24 -12.57 -8.22 -15.16
CA ARG A 24 -11.38 -8.64 -15.92
C ARG A 24 -10.09 -8.66 -15.12
N THR A 25 -10.14 -8.35 -13.82
CA THR A 25 -8.98 -8.29 -12.94
C THR A 25 -8.94 -9.50 -12.04
N ASP A 26 -7.77 -10.13 -11.95
CA ASP A 26 -7.51 -11.21 -11.02
C ASP A 26 -6.91 -10.65 -9.73
N LEU A 27 -7.52 -10.98 -8.60
CA LEU A 27 -6.99 -10.76 -7.27
C LEU A 27 -6.40 -12.07 -6.75
N PHE A 28 -5.18 -12.01 -6.23
CA PHE A 28 -4.52 -13.14 -5.58
C PHE A 28 -4.48 -12.89 -4.08
N LEU A 29 -5.20 -13.70 -3.32
CA LEU A 29 -5.35 -13.58 -1.88
C LEU A 29 -4.45 -14.59 -1.19
N LEU A 30 -3.68 -14.13 -0.21
CA LEU A 30 -2.82 -14.98 0.61
C LEU A 30 -3.58 -15.38 1.89
N ASP A 31 -3.67 -16.67 2.14
CA ASP A 31 -4.45 -17.25 3.23
C ASP A 31 -3.56 -18.16 4.08
N THR A 32 -3.38 -17.80 5.34
CA THR A 32 -2.59 -18.56 6.31
C THR A 32 -3.40 -19.60 7.09
N ASP A 33 -4.72 -19.69 6.90
CA ASP A 33 -5.52 -20.75 7.50
C ASP A 33 -5.23 -22.10 6.80
N TYR A 34 -4.06 -22.62 7.10
CA TYR A 34 -3.49 -23.82 6.50
C TYR A 34 -3.01 -24.78 7.58
N GLU A 35 -3.33 -26.05 7.43
CA GLU A 35 -3.09 -27.10 8.44
C GLU A 35 -1.63 -27.27 8.84
N ALA A 36 -0.68 -26.93 7.96
CA ALA A 36 0.75 -27.00 8.25
C ALA A 36 1.25 -25.88 9.16
N ASN A 37 0.44 -24.84 9.40
CA ASN A 37 0.78 -23.74 10.28
C ASN A 37 0.36 -24.02 11.72
N LEU A 38 1.03 -23.37 12.66
CA LEU A 38 0.59 -23.32 14.06
C LEU A 38 -0.76 -22.59 14.14
N ASP A 39 -1.59 -22.92 15.11
CA ASP A 39 -2.93 -22.34 15.27
C ASP A 39 -2.89 -20.79 15.39
N GLU A 40 -1.88 -20.25 16.07
CA GLU A 40 -1.67 -18.81 16.18
C GLU A 40 -1.35 -18.14 14.82
N ASP A 41 -0.60 -18.82 13.96
CA ASP A 41 -0.20 -18.31 12.63
C ASP A 41 -1.32 -18.43 11.60
N ARG A 42 -2.23 -19.38 11.80
CA ARG A 42 -3.41 -19.54 10.91
C ARG A 42 -4.31 -18.31 10.93
N GLN A 43 -4.28 -17.54 12.02
CA GLN A 43 -5.13 -16.36 12.21
C GLN A 43 -4.55 -15.06 11.60
N ILE A 44 -3.31 -15.06 11.12
CA ILE A 44 -2.63 -13.86 10.63
C ILE A 44 -3.46 -13.11 9.56
N THR A 45 -4.13 -13.85 8.68
CA THR A 45 -4.91 -13.27 7.57
C THR A 45 -6.42 -13.16 7.83
N HIS A 46 -6.91 -13.50 9.04
CA HIS A 46 -8.35 -13.50 9.33
C HIS A 46 -8.96 -12.10 9.40
N TYR A 47 -8.24 -11.13 9.95
CA TYR A 47 -8.75 -9.78 10.17
C TYR A 47 -7.81 -8.72 9.61
N LEU A 48 -8.37 -7.83 8.81
CA LEU A 48 -7.67 -6.64 8.34
C LEU A 48 -7.35 -5.73 9.53
N TYR A 49 -6.06 -5.35 9.65
CA TYR A 49 -5.55 -4.55 10.77
C TYR A 49 -5.80 -5.17 12.16
N GLY A 50 -6.07 -6.47 12.23
CA GLY A 50 -6.31 -7.17 13.48
C GLY A 50 -5.02 -7.52 14.22
N GLY A 51 -5.16 -7.72 15.55
CA GLY A 51 -4.06 -8.13 16.41
C GLY A 51 -3.18 -6.98 16.89
N ASP A 52 -2.01 -7.34 17.37
CA ASP A 52 -0.99 -6.41 17.85
C ASP A 52 0.01 -6.00 16.76
N TRP A 53 1.01 -5.20 17.12
CA TRP A 53 2.06 -4.77 16.20
C TRP A 53 2.89 -5.92 15.63
N GLU A 54 3.06 -7.01 16.35
CA GLU A 54 3.76 -8.19 15.86
C GLU A 54 2.94 -8.91 14.79
N ASN A 55 1.63 -9.06 15.01
CA ASN A 55 0.74 -9.61 13.98
C ASN A 55 0.71 -8.70 12.73
N ARG A 56 0.71 -7.38 12.93
CA ARG A 56 0.81 -6.43 11.84
C ARG A 56 2.07 -6.63 11.01
N LEU A 57 3.24 -6.77 11.65
CA LEU A 57 4.49 -7.07 10.94
C LEU A 57 4.42 -8.39 10.17
N LYS A 58 3.84 -9.45 10.77
CA LYS A 58 3.65 -10.74 10.08
C LYS A 58 2.78 -10.60 8.82
N GLN A 59 1.70 -9.81 8.89
CA GLN A 59 0.87 -9.51 7.72
C GLN A 59 1.65 -8.81 6.61
N GLU A 60 2.47 -7.82 6.95
CA GLU A 60 3.28 -7.08 5.98
C GLU A 60 4.42 -7.91 5.38
N LEU A 61 5.06 -8.75 6.18
CA LEU A 61 6.04 -9.72 5.69
C LEU A 61 5.40 -10.72 4.72
N LEU A 62 4.22 -11.22 5.07
CA LEU A 62 3.50 -12.15 4.20
C LEU A 62 3.08 -11.46 2.90
N LEU A 63 2.53 -10.24 2.96
CA LEU A 63 2.12 -9.49 1.78
C LEU A 63 3.32 -9.18 0.87
N GLY A 64 4.39 -8.64 1.42
CA GLY A 64 5.56 -8.23 0.65
C GLY A 64 6.38 -9.41 0.12
N LEU A 65 6.90 -10.24 1.02
CA LEU A 65 7.75 -11.37 0.64
C LEU A 65 6.92 -12.49 -0.01
N GLY A 66 5.82 -12.87 0.64
CA GLY A 66 4.92 -13.93 0.17
C GLY A 66 4.27 -13.58 -1.16
N GLY A 67 3.86 -12.32 -1.34
CA GLY A 67 3.26 -11.84 -2.58
C GLY A 67 4.18 -11.98 -3.79
N ILE A 68 5.45 -11.59 -3.67
CA ILE A 68 6.44 -11.76 -4.75
C ILE A 68 6.69 -13.25 -5.03
N ARG A 69 6.79 -14.08 -3.98
CA ARG A 69 6.94 -15.53 -4.13
C ARG A 69 5.73 -16.14 -4.82
N ALA A 70 4.52 -15.66 -4.52
CA ALA A 70 3.29 -16.11 -5.16
C ALA A 70 3.28 -15.78 -6.66
N LEU A 71 3.58 -14.54 -7.04
CA LEU A 71 3.66 -14.14 -8.45
C LEU A 71 4.65 -15.03 -9.22
N ARG A 72 5.81 -15.27 -8.61
CA ARG A 72 6.83 -16.14 -9.20
C ARG A 72 6.38 -17.60 -9.33
N ALA A 73 5.78 -18.17 -8.28
CA ALA A 73 5.28 -19.54 -8.28
C ALA A 73 4.19 -19.75 -9.34
N MET A 74 3.44 -18.71 -9.66
CA MET A 74 2.42 -18.71 -10.72
C MET A 74 2.97 -18.39 -12.11
N GLY A 75 4.28 -18.11 -12.24
CA GLY A 75 4.89 -17.72 -13.51
C GLY A 75 4.48 -16.32 -14.01
N ILE A 76 3.90 -15.48 -13.14
CA ILE A 76 3.48 -14.13 -13.47
C ILE A 76 4.71 -13.21 -13.41
N LYS A 77 5.04 -12.61 -14.56
CA LYS A 77 6.14 -11.67 -14.70
C LYS A 77 5.58 -10.26 -14.78
N GLN A 78 6.08 -9.38 -13.93
CA GLN A 78 5.71 -7.97 -13.90
C GLN A 78 6.90 -7.10 -14.26
N GLU A 79 6.65 -6.01 -14.96
CA GLU A 79 7.66 -5.00 -15.31
C GLU A 79 7.63 -3.84 -14.33
N VAL A 80 6.45 -3.50 -13.81
CA VAL A 80 6.23 -2.42 -12.83
C VAL A 80 5.54 -2.97 -11.59
N TYR A 81 5.97 -2.50 -10.44
CA TYR A 81 5.45 -2.86 -9.13
C TYR A 81 4.92 -1.62 -8.42
N HIS A 82 3.64 -1.63 -8.13
CA HIS A 82 2.97 -0.53 -7.46
C HIS A 82 2.68 -0.90 -6.00
N CYS A 83 3.34 -0.24 -5.07
CA CYS A 83 3.06 -0.34 -3.64
C CYS A 83 1.94 0.64 -3.28
N ASN A 84 0.77 0.12 -2.98
CA ASN A 84 -0.31 0.88 -2.39
C ASN A 84 -0.13 0.88 -0.88
N GLU A 85 0.30 1.99 -0.31
CA GLU A 85 0.76 2.18 1.07
C GLU A 85 2.07 1.46 1.44
N GLY A 86 2.61 1.81 2.62
CA GLY A 86 3.87 1.26 3.13
C GLY A 86 3.82 -0.23 3.45
N HIS A 87 2.65 -0.78 3.80
CA HIS A 87 2.52 -2.17 4.22
C HIS A 87 2.93 -3.22 3.18
N ALA A 88 3.09 -2.84 1.91
CA ALA A 88 3.61 -3.71 0.86
C ALA A 88 5.12 -3.55 0.61
N ALA A 89 5.83 -2.66 1.32
CA ALA A 89 7.20 -2.25 0.99
C ALA A 89 8.23 -3.38 0.96
N PHE A 90 8.03 -4.46 1.72
CA PHE A 90 8.89 -5.64 1.68
C PHE A 90 8.93 -6.34 0.31
N ILE A 91 8.03 -6.00 -0.61
CA ILE A 91 8.11 -6.40 -2.04
C ILE A 91 9.50 -6.06 -2.61
N GLY A 92 9.99 -4.84 -2.35
CA GLY A 92 11.29 -4.40 -2.83
C GLY A 92 12.45 -5.22 -2.26
N ILE A 93 12.40 -5.56 -0.98
CA ILE A 93 13.41 -6.40 -0.32
C ILE A 93 13.48 -7.80 -0.97
N GLU A 94 12.34 -8.45 -1.19
CA GLU A 94 12.31 -9.77 -1.82
C GLU A 94 12.79 -9.73 -3.27
N ARG A 95 12.50 -8.65 -4.00
CA ARG A 95 12.99 -8.44 -5.37
C ARG A 95 14.49 -8.22 -5.41
N ILE A 96 15.05 -7.40 -4.50
CA ILE A 96 16.50 -7.22 -4.37
C ILE A 96 17.15 -8.56 -4.07
N ARG A 97 16.61 -9.34 -3.12
CA ARG A 97 17.10 -10.69 -2.78
C ARG A 97 17.22 -11.57 -4.03
N ASP A 98 16.23 -11.54 -4.89
CA ASP A 98 16.24 -12.32 -6.11
C ASP A 98 17.34 -11.90 -7.09
N LEU A 99 17.49 -10.59 -7.28
CA LEU A 99 18.51 -10.05 -8.19
C LEU A 99 19.91 -10.38 -7.68
N VAL A 100 20.16 -10.23 -6.38
CA VAL A 100 21.43 -10.58 -5.76
C VAL A 100 21.72 -12.09 -5.91
N ASN A 101 20.74 -12.94 -5.59
CA ASN A 101 20.99 -14.40 -5.56
C ASN A 101 20.99 -15.04 -6.94
N HIS A 102 20.08 -14.62 -7.83
CA HIS A 102 19.92 -15.27 -9.14
C HIS A 102 20.64 -14.56 -10.27
N ARG A 103 20.75 -13.23 -10.22
CA ARG A 103 21.44 -12.44 -11.24
C ARG A 103 22.87 -12.05 -10.83
N LYS A 104 23.25 -12.34 -9.58
CA LYS A 104 24.58 -12.01 -9.02
C LYS A 104 24.92 -10.52 -9.04
N LEU A 105 23.88 -9.67 -8.97
CA LEU A 105 24.07 -8.24 -8.82
C LEU A 105 24.53 -7.92 -7.39
N SER A 106 25.30 -6.87 -7.23
CA SER A 106 25.51 -6.26 -5.91
C SER A 106 24.21 -5.68 -5.37
N PHE A 107 24.13 -5.45 -4.06
CA PHE A 107 22.97 -4.81 -3.45
C PHE A 107 22.63 -3.47 -4.13
N SER A 108 23.63 -2.63 -4.40
CA SER A 108 23.42 -1.31 -5.00
C SER A 108 22.86 -1.40 -6.43
N GLU A 109 23.38 -2.31 -7.24
CA GLU A 109 22.83 -2.54 -8.59
C GLU A 109 21.41 -3.08 -8.54
N ALA A 110 21.14 -4.04 -7.65
CA ALA A 110 19.81 -4.62 -7.46
C ALA A 110 18.81 -3.56 -6.95
N LEU A 111 19.25 -2.67 -6.05
CA LEU A 111 18.44 -1.56 -5.54
C LEU A 111 18.00 -0.64 -6.67
N GLU A 112 18.90 -0.22 -7.55
CA GLU A 112 18.56 0.66 -8.68
C GLU A 112 17.59 -0.01 -9.66
N VAL A 113 17.77 -1.31 -9.96
CA VAL A 113 16.82 -2.07 -10.80
C VAL A 113 15.43 -2.13 -10.13
N VAL A 114 15.37 -2.35 -8.83
CA VAL A 114 14.09 -2.39 -8.09
C VAL A 114 13.44 -1.02 -8.07
N ARG A 115 14.19 0.04 -7.78
CA ARG A 115 13.69 1.42 -7.72
C ARG A 115 13.10 1.85 -9.06
N SER A 116 13.84 1.66 -10.16
CA SER A 116 13.43 2.08 -11.51
C SER A 116 12.12 1.47 -12.00
N SER A 117 11.65 0.41 -11.36
CA SER A 117 10.43 -0.31 -11.70
C SER A 117 9.40 -0.33 -10.57
N SER A 118 9.58 0.51 -9.56
CA SER A 118 8.69 0.61 -8.39
C SER A 118 8.06 1.99 -8.27
N LEU A 119 6.77 2.00 -7.92
CA LEU A 119 5.96 3.17 -7.61
C LEU A 119 5.38 2.98 -6.21
N PHE A 120 5.45 4.01 -5.37
CA PHE A 120 4.81 4.06 -4.07
C PHE A 120 3.71 5.13 -4.05
N THR A 121 2.49 4.73 -3.70
CA THR A 121 1.37 5.64 -3.47
C THR A 121 1.00 5.64 -2.00
N THR A 122 1.12 6.79 -1.34
CA THR A 122 0.62 6.97 0.03
C THR A 122 -0.80 7.52 0.01
N HIS A 123 -1.64 7.02 0.92
CA HIS A 123 -3.00 7.49 1.15
C HIS A 123 -3.15 8.16 2.52
N THR A 124 -2.14 8.04 3.38
CA THR A 124 -2.19 8.44 4.77
C THR A 124 -1.77 9.89 4.96
N PRO A 125 -2.68 10.78 5.41
CA PRO A 125 -2.41 12.21 5.53
C PRO A 125 -1.81 12.63 6.89
N VAL A 126 -1.56 11.67 7.80
CA VAL A 126 -1.07 11.95 9.16
C VAL A 126 0.10 11.03 9.52
N PRO A 127 1.17 11.55 10.18
CA PRO A 127 2.36 10.76 10.51
C PRO A 127 2.04 9.51 11.33
N ALA A 128 1.10 9.58 12.27
CA ALA A 128 0.73 8.47 13.16
C ALA A 128 0.05 7.28 12.44
N GLY A 129 -0.39 7.46 11.21
CA GLY A 129 -1.01 6.40 10.40
C GLY A 129 -0.02 5.59 9.56
N HIS A 130 1.27 5.95 9.59
CA HIS A 130 2.32 5.19 8.91
C HIS A 130 2.86 4.09 9.82
N ASP A 131 2.83 2.84 9.34
CA ASP A 131 3.34 1.71 10.09
C ASP A 131 4.85 1.84 10.35
N ALA A 132 5.24 1.70 11.61
CA ALA A 132 6.64 1.78 12.02
C ALA A 132 6.92 0.81 13.18
N PHE A 133 7.97 0.02 13.05
CA PHE A 133 8.31 -1.06 13.96
C PHE A 133 9.59 -0.77 14.72
N PRO A 134 9.70 -1.16 16.02
CA PRO A 134 10.95 -1.10 16.74
C PRO A 134 12.04 -1.93 16.04
N GLU A 135 13.29 -1.47 16.07
CA GLU A 135 14.41 -2.21 15.49
C GLU A 135 14.51 -3.64 16.03
N SER A 136 14.24 -3.84 17.32
CA SER A 136 14.26 -5.17 17.96
C SER A 136 13.27 -6.14 17.28
N MET A 137 12.08 -5.66 16.90
CA MET A 137 11.09 -6.48 16.22
C MET A 137 11.52 -6.79 14.79
N ILE A 138 12.06 -5.82 14.05
CA ILE A 138 12.61 -6.07 12.70
C ILE A 138 13.78 -7.06 12.80
N ARG A 139 14.65 -6.94 13.79
CA ARG A 139 15.77 -7.85 14.00
C ARG A 139 15.31 -9.29 14.28
N GLN A 140 14.24 -9.44 15.05
CA GLN A 140 13.65 -10.76 15.35
C GLN A 140 13.24 -11.51 14.09
N TYR A 141 12.65 -10.81 13.12
CA TYR A 141 12.09 -11.42 11.91
C TYR A 141 13.02 -11.41 10.69
N MET A 142 13.90 -10.41 10.60
CA MET A 142 14.65 -10.11 9.38
C MET A 142 16.18 -10.17 9.57
N SER A 143 16.69 -10.66 10.69
CA SER A 143 18.13 -10.67 10.99
C SER A 143 18.98 -11.42 9.96
N HIS A 144 18.41 -12.36 9.22
CA HIS A 144 19.11 -13.12 8.19
C HIS A 144 19.15 -12.43 6.82
N TYR A 145 18.32 -11.38 6.60
CA TYR A 145 18.26 -10.71 5.30
C TYR A 145 19.54 -9.95 4.92
N PRO A 146 20.21 -9.23 5.82
CA PRO A 146 21.46 -8.54 5.48
C PRO A 146 22.48 -9.44 4.83
N ASP A 147 22.72 -10.63 5.38
CA ASP A 147 23.68 -11.60 4.84
C ASP A 147 23.28 -12.05 3.42
N VAL A 148 21.98 -12.29 3.21
CA VAL A 148 21.43 -12.71 1.92
C VAL A 148 21.51 -11.61 0.88
N LEU A 149 21.44 -10.34 1.31
CA LEU A 149 21.54 -9.16 0.46
C LEU A 149 22.97 -8.67 0.26
N GLY A 150 23.93 -9.20 1.03
CA GLY A 150 25.35 -8.79 1.00
C GLY A 150 25.61 -7.40 1.60
N ILE A 151 24.83 -7.02 2.63
CA ILE A 151 24.94 -5.74 3.33
C ILE A 151 25.03 -5.95 4.85
N THR A 152 25.40 -4.90 5.58
CA THR A 152 25.41 -4.93 7.05
C THR A 152 24.00 -4.78 7.62
N TRP A 153 23.82 -5.16 8.90
CA TRP A 153 22.57 -4.88 9.61
C TRP A 153 22.25 -3.39 9.65
N GLU A 154 23.25 -2.55 9.85
CA GLU A 154 23.09 -1.10 9.88
C GLU A 154 22.58 -0.55 8.53
N GLN A 155 23.16 -1.01 7.44
CA GLN A 155 22.67 -0.64 6.10
C GLN A 155 21.22 -1.08 5.90
N TYR A 156 20.85 -2.28 6.36
CA TYR A 156 19.49 -2.81 6.24
C TYR A 156 18.49 -1.97 7.03
N ILE A 157 18.76 -1.73 8.32
CA ILE A 157 17.82 -0.99 9.18
C ILE A 157 17.65 0.46 8.74
N ASN A 158 18.68 1.05 8.16
CA ASN A 158 18.65 2.42 7.64
C ASN A 158 17.78 2.58 6.38
N LEU A 159 17.39 1.48 5.72
CA LEU A 159 16.39 1.55 4.64
C LEU A 159 15.03 2.03 5.12
N GLY A 160 14.70 1.85 6.39
CA GLY A 160 13.44 2.29 6.99
C GLY A 160 13.57 3.50 7.92
N LYS A 161 14.73 4.18 7.97
CA LYS A 161 14.97 5.35 8.82
C LYS A 161 15.24 6.61 8.00
N THR A 162 14.75 7.75 8.49
CA THR A 162 15.05 9.07 7.92
C THR A 162 16.35 9.65 8.52
N ASN A 163 16.65 9.31 9.77
CA ASN A 163 17.87 9.71 10.47
C ASN A 163 18.63 8.48 10.97
N PRO A 164 19.64 8.01 10.22
CA PRO A 164 20.47 6.86 10.64
C PRO A 164 21.14 7.02 12.00
N ASN A 165 21.34 8.26 12.46
CA ASN A 165 22.02 8.54 13.74
C ASN A 165 21.07 8.54 14.95
N ASP A 166 19.76 8.41 14.76
CA ASP A 166 18.80 8.30 15.86
C ASP A 166 18.57 6.82 16.21
N PRO A 167 19.06 6.35 17.36
CA PRO A 167 18.86 4.97 17.78
C PRO A 167 17.39 4.67 18.19
N ASN A 168 16.59 5.70 18.43
CA ASN A 168 15.19 5.55 18.84
C ASN A 168 14.21 5.62 17.67
N GLU A 169 14.69 6.01 16.49
CA GLU A 169 13.83 6.04 15.30
C GLU A 169 13.41 4.63 14.93
N LYS A 170 12.11 4.44 14.81
CA LYS A 170 11.53 3.16 14.36
C LYS A 170 11.76 2.95 12.87
N PHE A 171 11.79 1.70 12.47
CA PHE A 171 11.78 1.31 11.07
C PHE A 171 10.41 1.58 10.46
N SER A 172 10.32 2.59 9.62
CA SER A 172 9.09 3.02 8.95
C SER A 172 8.90 2.31 7.61
N MET A 173 7.74 1.71 7.41
CA MET A 173 7.40 1.05 6.15
C MET A 173 7.25 2.04 4.99
N SER A 174 6.78 3.25 5.26
CA SER A 174 6.67 4.31 4.25
C SER A 174 8.04 4.83 3.82
N VAL A 175 8.99 4.95 4.76
CA VAL A 175 10.38 5.29 4.44
C VAL A 175 11.01 4.18 3.60
N LEU A 176 10.82 2.92 3.98
CA LEU A 176 11.26 1.77 3.18
C LEU A 176 10.68 1.83 1.77
N ALA A 177 9.37 2.06 1.63
CA ALA A 177 8.71 2.15 0.33
C ALA A 177 9.30 3.28 -0.54
N CYS A 178 9.54 4.46 0.04
CA CYS A 178 10.18 5.58 -0.65
C CYS A 178 11.60 5.23 -1.11
N ASN A 179 12.41 4.61 -0.25
CA ASN A 179 13.78 4.22 -0.58
C ASN A 179 13.86 3.16 -1.69
N LEU A 180 12.82 2.34 -1.82
CA LEU A 180 12.74 1.26 -2.81
C LEU A 180 11.89 1.60 -4.05
N SER A 181 11.43 2.85 -4.17
CA SER A 181 10.65 3.32 -5.31
C SER A 181 11.29 4.55 -5.94
N GLN A 182 11.21 4.66 -7.25
CA GLN A 182 11.64 5.85 -7.96
C GLN A 182 10.56 6.92 -7.94
N GLU A 183 9.30 6.51 -8.09
CA GLU A 183 8.16 7.41 -8.10
C GLU A 183 7.39 7.29 -6.79
N VAL A 184 7.06 8.45 -6.21
CA VAL A 184 6.25 8.57 -4.99
C VAL A 184 5.13 9.57 -5.25
N ASN A 185 3.90 9.19 -4.93
CA ASN A 185 2.77 10.10 -5.08
C ASN A 185 1.75 10.01 -3.96
N GLY A 186 1.12 11.15 -3.68
CA GLY A 186 -0.14 11.23 -2.94
C GLY A 186 -1.35 11.06 -3.87
N VAL A 187 -2.56 11.04 -3.29
CA VAL A 187 -3.81 10.72 -4.01
C VAL A 187 -4.67 11.94 -4.34
N SER A 188 -4.13 13.14 -4.16
CA SER A 188 -4.67 14.42 -4.62
C SER A 188 -3.57 15.49 -4.53
N TRP A 189 -3.77 16.64 -5.17
CA TRP A 189 -2.83 17.75 -5.06
C TRP A 189 -2.52 18.12 -3.60
N LEU A 190 -3.55 18.32 -2.79
CA LEU A 190 -3.38 18.68 -1.37
C LEU A 190 -2.65 17.56 -0.61
N HIS A 191 -2.99 16.29 -0.87
CA HIS A 191 -2.33 15.17 -0.22
C HIS A 191 -0.86 15.05 -0.64
N GLY A 192 -0.51 15.35 -1.89
CA GLY A 192 0.88 15.45 -2.34
C GLY A 192 1.66 16.49 -1.54
N GLU A 193 1.08 17.67 -1.31
CA GLU A 193 1.70 18.73 -0.51
C GLU A 193 1.89 18.32 0.97
N VAL A 194 0.89 17.66 1.56
CA VAL A 194 0.99 17.10 2.93
C VAL A 194 2.03 15.98 3.00
N SER A 195 2.09 15.12 2.01
CA SER A 195 3.09 14.05 1.94
C SER A 195 4.52 14.58 1.88
N LYS A 196 4.76 15.71 1.19
CA LYS A 196 6.05 16.40 1.21
C LYS A 196 6.44 16.89 2.60
N GLU A 197 5.47 17.30 3.42
CA GLU A 197 5.73 17.70 4.81
C GLU A 197 6.07 16.49 5.70
N ILE A 198 5.36 15.38 5.52
CA ILE A 198 5.55 14.17 6.32
C ILE A 198 6.88 13.47 5.98
N LEU A 199 7.18 13.34 4.70
CA LEU A 199 8.33 12.56 4.21
C LEU A 199 9.55 13.41 3.85
N GLY A 200 9.45 14.73 3.94
CA GLY A 200 10.50 15.66 3.49
C GLY A 200 11.86 15.46 4.18
N ASN A 201 11.86 14.96 5.41
CA ASN A 201 13.09 14.65 6.16
C ASN A 201 13.96 13.56 5.51
N MET A 202 13.41 12.78 4.57
CA MET A 202 14.18 11.80 3.79
C MET A 202 15.18 12.44 2.83
N TRP A 203 14.97 13.71 2.47
CA TRP A 203 15.83 14.46 1.53
C TRP A 203 16.35 15.73 2.18
N PRO A 204 17.29 15.61 3.13
CA PRO A 204 17.85 16.76 3.84
C PRO A 204 18.55 17.70 2.86
N GLY A 205 18.25 19.00 2.98
CA GLY A 205 18.83 20.03 2.12
C GLY A 205 18.02 20.36 0.85
N TYR A 206 16.97 19.62 0.55
CA TYR A 206 16.04 19.96 -0.53
C TYR A 206 14.93 20.90 -0.05
N PHE A 207 14.55 21.84 -0.90
CA PHE A 207 13.35 22.64 -0.66
C PHE A 207 12.09 21.79 -0.95
N LYS A 208 10.96 22.13 -0.31
CA LYS A 208 9.70 21.39 -0.44
C LYS A 208 9.26 21.18 -1.90
N ASN A 209 9.46 22.16 -2.77
CA ASN A 209 9.11 22.09 -4.19
C ASN A 209 10.07 21.24 -5.05
N GLU A 210 11.22 20.87 -4.50
CA GLU A 210 12.21 20.01 -5.16
C GLU A 210 12.03 18.52 -4.80
N LEU A 211 11.19 18.23 -3.79
CA LEU A 211 10.96 16.86 -3.35
C LEU A 211 10.25 16.05 -4.44
N HIS A 212 10.76 14.84 -4.66
CA HIS A 212 10.24 13.90 -5.66
C HIS A 212 8.94 13.21 -5.20
N ILE A 213 7.97 14.01 -4.74
CA ILE A 213 6.64 13.53 -4.35
C ILE A 213 5.62 14.26 -5.20
N GLY A 214 5.01 13.51 -6.10
CA GLY A 214 3.94 13.99 -6.95
C GLY A 214 2.55 13.71 -6.39
N TYR A 215 1.55 13.80 -7.24
CA TYR A 215 0.19 13.36 -6.91
C TYR A 215 -0.51 12.83 -8.16
N VAL A 216 -1.40 11.87 -7.92
CA VAL A 216 -2.38 11.39 -8.90
C VAL A 216 -3.72 11.38 -8.19
N THR A 217 -4.66 12.19 -8.67
CA THR A 217 -5.98 12.27 -8.02
C THR A 217 -6.74 10.96 -8.19
N ASN A 218 -7.21 10.40 -7.07
CA ASN A 218 -8.02 9.19 -7.09
C ASN A 218 -9.29 9.38 -7.93
N GLY A 219 -9.64 8.38 -8.69
CA GLY A 219 -10.95 8.27 -9.33
C GLY A 219 -12.05 8.02 -8.30
N VAL A 220 -13.26 8.46 -8.62
CA VAL A 220 -14.46 8.20 -7.84
C VAL A 220 -15.40 7.31 -8.65
N HIS A 221 -15.75 6.14 -8.09
CA HIS A 221 -16.75 5.27 -8.69
C HIS A 221 -18.14 5.68 -8.22
N LEU A 222 -18.76 6.62 -8.93
CA LEU A 222 -20.04 7.22 -8.55
C LEU A 222 -21.11 6.16 -8.23
N PRO A 223 -21.33 5.08 -9.03
CA PRO A 223 -22.37 4.10 -8.73
C PRO A 223 -22.22 3.40 -7.38
N THR A 224 -20.97 3.26 -6.86
CA THR A 224 -20.72 2.66 -5.54
C THR A 224 -21.02 3.63 -4.40
N TRP A 225 -20.66 4.91 -4.58
CA TRP A 225 -20.63 5.86 -3.47
C TRP A 225 -21.85 6.78 -3.36
N ILE A 226 -22.63 6.90 -4.46
CA ILE A 226 -23.79 7.77 -4.46
C ILE A 226 -24.92 7.20 -3.60
N ALA A 227 -25.45 8.00 -2.71
CA ALA A 227 -26.64 7.66 -1.94
C ALA A 227 -27.86 7.49 -2.86
N SER A 228 -28.75 6.55 -2.54
CA SER A 228 -29.95 6.27 -3.36
C SER A 228 -30.86 7.49 -3.56
N SER A 229 -30.94 8.40 -2.59
CA SER A 229 -31.68 9.66 -2.69
C SER A 229 -31.08 10.57 -3.76
N LEU A 230 -29.75 10.78 -3.73
CA LEU A 230 -29.04 11.58 -4.72
C LEU A 230 -29.09 10.94 -6.12
N ARG A 231 -28.99 9.61 -6.19
CA ARG A 231 -29.13 8.89 -7.48
C ARG A 231 -30.48 9.19 -8.13
N ARG A 232 -31.57 9.12 -7.36
CA ARG A 232 -32.93 9.46 -7.86
C ARG A 232 -33.04 10.93 -8.23
N LEU A 233 -32.43 11.82 -7.44
CA LEU A 233 -32.42 13.25 -7.75
C LEU A 233 -31.68 13.52 -9.06
N TYR A 234 -30.49 12.99 -9.22
CA TYR A 234 -29.69 13.17 -10.43
C TYR A 234 -30.35 12.55 -11.66
N ALA A 235 -30.99 11.39 -11.54
CA ALA A 235 -31.72 10.80 -12.65
C ALA A 235 -32.84 11.72 -13.19
N ARG A 236 -33.49 12.52 -12.33
CA ARG A 236 -34.53 13.50 -12.75
C ARG A 236 -33.94 14.65 -13.56
N TYR A 237 -32.75 15.12 -13.24
CA TYR A 237 -32.14 16.30 -13.89
C TYR A 237 -31.19 15.92 -15.03
N PHE A 238 -30.46 14.82 -14.92
CA PHE A 238 -29.51 14.37 -15.94
C PHE A 238 -30.09 13.34 -16.92
N GLY A 239 -31.20 12.70 -16.55
CA GLY A 239 -31.80 11.60 -17.30
C GLY A 239 -31.27 10.23 -16.89
N ASP A 240 -31.97 9.19 -17.34
CA ASP A 240 -31.59 7.80 -17.09
C ASP A 240 -30.23 7.48 -17.75
N GLY A 241 -29.42 6.71 -17.05
CA GLY A 241 -28.11 6.29 -17.58
C GLY A 241 -26.97 7.30 -17.36
N PHE A 242 -27.18 8.42 -16.64
CA PHE A 242 -26.15 9.42 -16.36
C PHE A 242 -24.90 8.81 -15.72
N GLU A 243 -25.03 7.71 -14.97
CA GLU A 243 -23.92 7.01 -14.33
C GLU A 243 -22.90 6.45 -15.34
N GLY A 244 -23.31 6.20 -16.58
CA GLY A 244 -22.41 5.79 -17.66
C GLY A 244 -21.61 6.94 -18.28
N HIS A 245 -21.94 8.19 -17.94
CA HIS A 245 -21.36 9.41 -18.53
C HIS A 245 -20.76 10.36 -17.49
N VAL A 246 -20.29 9.82 -16.36
CA VAL A 246 -19.71 10.60 -15.24
C VAL A 246 -18.47 11.42 -15.61
N TYR A 247 -17.82 11.11 -16.72
CA TYR A 247 -16.69 11.83 -17.28
C TYR A 247 -17.08 13.03 -18.15
N ASP A 248 -18.37 13.18 -18.48
CA ASP A 248 -18.89 14.30 -19.28
C ASP A 248 -19.04 15.55 -18.40
N ILE A 249 -17.96 16.32 -18.28
CA ILE A 249 -17.93 17.54 -17.48
C ILE A 249 -19.04 18.52 -17.87
N PRO A 250 -19.30 18.81 -19.17
CA PRO A 250 -20.43 19.66 -19.57
C PRO A 250 -21.80 19.17 -19.06
N ALA A 251 -22.04 17.85 -19.05
CA ALA A 251 -23.30 17.30 -18.54
C ALA A 251 -23.51 17.60 -17.05
N TRP A 252 -22.42 17.68 -16.26
CA TRP A 252 -22.47 18.01 -14.84
C TRP A 252 -22.89 19.43 -14.55
N GLN A 253 -22.86 20.36 -15.52
CA GLN A 253 -23.36 21.73 -15.32
C GLN A 253 -24.85 21.75 -14.95
N LYS A 254 -25.61 20.70 -15.33
CA LYS A 254 -27.01 20.54 -14.91
C LYS A 254 -27.22 20.45 -13.40
N VAL A 255 -26.17 20.23 -12.62
CA VAL A 255 -26.26 20.29 -11.16
C VAL A 255 -26.76 21.64 -10.66
N HIS A 256 -26.46 22.71 -11.40
CA HIS A 256 -26.91 24.08 -11.08
C HIS A 256 -28.40 24.31 -11.36
N ASP A 257 -29.06 23.40 -12.08
CA ASP A 257 -30.51 23.44 -12.33
C ASP A 257 -31.30 22.82 -11.18
N ILE A 258 -30.62 22.13 -10.25
CA ILE A 258 -31.24 21.49 -9.08
C ILE A 258 -31.52 22.57 -8.03
N PRO A 259 -32.76 22.76 -7.56
CA PRO A 259 -33.05 23.66 -6.47
C PRO A 259 -32.28 23.28 -5.19
N ASP A 260 -31.68 24.27 -4.53
CA ASP A 260 -30.90 24.06 -3.30
C ASP A 260 -31.65 23.28 -2.23
N ALA A 261 -32.96 23.51 -2.10
CA ALA A 261 -33.80 22.79 -1.14
C ALA A 261 -33.87 21.29 -1.42
N GLU A 262 -34.00 20.88 -2.68
CA GLU A 262 -34.04 19.46 -3.04
C GLU A 262 -32.69 18.77 -2.80
N LEU A 263 -31.60 19.47 -3.11
CA LEU A 263 -30.27 18.97 -2.85
C LEU A 263 -30.00 18.84 -1.36
N TRP A 264 -30.38 19.87 -0.59
CA TRP A 264 -30.22 19.90 0.85
C TRP A 264 -31.01 18.80 1.57
N ASP A 265 -32.28 18.57 1.16
CA ASP A 265 -33.11 17.49 1.70
C ASP A 265 -32.48 16.12 1.47
N CYS A 266 -31.89 15.88 0.29
CA CYS A 266 -31.15 14.64 0.03
C CYS A 266 -29.94 14.48 0.94
N LEU A 267 -29.18 15.56 1.19
CA LEU A 267 -27.99 15.53 2.06
C LEU A 267 -28.37 15.31 3.53
N LEU A 268 -29.40 15.99 4.01
CA LEU A 268 -29.88 15.83 5.40
C LEU A 268 -30.37 14.41 5.67
N TYR A 269 -31.09 13.82 4.73
CA TYR A 269 -31.61 12.45 4.88
C TYR A 269 -30.50 11.39 4.92
N THR A 270 -29.37 11.64 4.28
CA THR A 270 -28.26 10.67 4.15
C THR A 270 -27.11 10.94 5.11
N SER A 271 -27.06 12.11 5.73
CA SER A 271 -26.04 12.46 6.72
C SER A 271 -26.46 11.94 8.10
N PRO A 272 -25.68 11.05 8.73
CA PRO A 272 -25.97 10.63 10.09
C PRO A 272 -25.85 11.85 11.02
N SER A 273 -26.95 12.18 11.69
CA SER A 273 -26.93 13.23 12.70
C SER A 273 -26.17 12.74 13.94
N PRO A 274 -25.25 13.51 14.50
CA PRO A 274 -24.61 13.13 15.77
C PRO A 274 -25.57 13.16 16.96
N ARG A 275 -26.86 13.40 16.74
CA ARG A 275 -27.90 13.48 17.77
C ARG A 275 -28.94 12.37 17.69
N ASP A 276 -28.82 11.45 16.74
CA ASP A 276 -29.71 10.31 16.57
C ASP A 276 -29.05 9.01 17.17
#